data_a858605d0816d908f08921fd26ffd5a7
#
_entry.id   a858605d0816d908f08921fd26ffd5a7
#
_cell.length_a   1.000
_cell.length_b   1.000
_cell.length_c   1.000
_cell.angle_alpha   90.00
_cell.angle_beta   90.00
_cell.angle_gamma   90.00
#
_symmetry.space_group_name_H-M   'P 1'
#
loop_
_entity.id
_entity.type
_entity.pdbx_description
1 polymer ?
#
loop_
_entity_poly.entity_id
_entity_poly.type
_entity_poly.pdbx_seq_one_letter_code
_entity_poly.pdbx_strand_id
1 'polypeptide(L)'
;GRFLMPGQVDDESVLCFVPLLKVGSYTDGQLKAAPENSYFKVCETRYKAYIKQLVEPFYRDFFSGIDRQIVLVDVLTALNSGPLYLDDMRQALSNISDSFSYGSQNRISQLFTPKIDKVVFAATKADQIVATDHLSLVQLLSSLVEQAYETAEFEGVRPEILAVAGVRSSIEVDHDGETGLSGFDTAGNDIGYVHPPIPTFIPKNTQHQFFPGWEMPKFNPPTPPDENEAVPHIRIDSVLKIL
;
A
#
# COMPACT_ATOMS: atom_id res chain seq x y z
N GLY A 1 1.27 -15.64 21.09
CA GLY A 1 1.31 -16.26 19.78
C GLY A 1 2.59 -15.88 19.07
N ARG A 2 3.17 -16.79 18.32
CA ARG A 2 4.35 -16.51 17.51
C ARG A 2 3.90 -16.28 16.08
N PHE A 3 4.22 -15.13 15.52
CA PHE A 3 4.01 -14.88 14.09
C PHE A 3 4.88 -15.87 13.29
N LEU A 4 4.24 -16.67 12.43
CA LEU A 4 4.93 -17.58 11.53
C LEU A 4 5.06 -16.88 10.16
N MET A 5 6.29 -16.69 9.74
CA MET A 5 6.58 -16.32 8.35
C MET A 5 6.20 -17.48 7.41
N PRO A 6 5.90 -17.20 6.12
CA PRO A 6 5.55 -18.27 5.18
C PRO A 6 6.50 -19.47 5.15
N GLY A 7 7.81 -19.27 5.36
CA GLY A 7 8.80 -20.34 5.45
C GLY A 7 8.90 -21.04 6.82
N GLN A 8 7.99 -20.76 7.75
CA GLN A 8 7.93 -21.40 9.08
C GLN A 8 6.64 -22.21 9.29
N VAL A 9 5.94 -22.50 8.21
CA VAL A 9 4.71 -23.30 8.23
C VAL A 9 5.11 -24.77 8.20
N ASP A 10 4.60 -25.57 9.13
CA ASP A 10 4.92 -27.01 9.25
C ASP A 10 4.54 -27.81 8.00
N ASP A 11 3.47 -27.40 7.30
CA ASP A 11 3.04 -27.97 6.03
C ASP A 11 3.04 -26.90 4.93
N GLU A 12 4.15 -26.79 4.20
CA GLU A 12 4.30 -25.85 3.09
C GLU A 12 3.29 -26.10 1.96
N SER A 13 2.63 -27.28 1.92
CA SER A 13 1.65 -27.57 0.90
C SER A 13 0.42 -26.65 0.93
N VAL A 14 0.10 -26.07 2.10
CA VAL A 14 -0.98 -25.08 2.25
C VAL A 14 -0.71 -23.79 1.48
N LEU A 15 0.56 -23.49 1.15
CA LEU A 15 0.97 -22.35 0.35
C LEU A 15 0.97 -22.64 -1.15
N CYS A 16 0.85 -23.92 -1.54
CA CYS A 16 0.91 -24.35 -2.93
C CYS A 16 -0.45 -24.27 -3.62
N PHE A 17 -0.99 -23.08 -3.79
CA PHE A 17 -2.16 -22.80 -4.61
C PHE A 17 -1.90 -21.62 -5.53
N VAL A 18 -2.56 -21.61 -6.69
CA VAL A 18 -2.41 -20.56 -7.70
C VAL A 18 -3.77 -20.12 -8.23
N PRO A 19 -3.93 -18.87 -8.67
CA PRO A 19 -5.09 -18.45 -9.41
C PRO A 19 -5.21 -19.28 -10.71
N LEU A 20 -6.39 -19.84 -10.95
CA LEU A 20 -6.64 -20.62 -12.16
C LEU A 20 -7.28 -19.72 -13.22
N LEU A 21 -6.51 -19.32 -14.21
CA LEU A 21 -6.90 -18.34 -15.24
C LEU A 21 -8.21 -18.66 -15.97
N LYS A 22 -8.57 -19.95 -16.09
CA LYS A 22 -9.79 -20.38 -16.80
C LYS A 22 -10.99 -20.65 -15.88
N VAL A 23 -10.88 -20.37 -14.58
CA VAL A 23 -12.00 -20.60 -13.64
C VAL A 23 -13.25 -19.82 -14.05
N GLY A 24 -13.10 -18.57 -14.50
CA GLY A 24 -14.22 -17.73 -14.94
C GLY A 24 -14.99 -18.27 -16.17
N SER A 25 -14.49 -19.29 -16.86
CA SER A 25 -15.21 -19.92 -17.96
C SER A 25 -16.15 -21.06 -17.53
N TYR A 26 -16.18 -21.39 -16.23
CA TYR A 26 -17.03 -22.44 -15.67
C TYR A 26 -18.14 -21.81 -14.80
N THR A 27 -19.31 -22.43 -14.77
CA THR A 27 -20.38 -22.05 -13.86
C THR A 27 -20.10 -22.57 -12.44
N ASP A 28 -20.70 -21.96 -11.43
CA ASP A 28 -20.58 -22.40 -10.02
C ASP A 28 -20.99 -23.87 -9.84
N GLY A 29 -22.01 -24.33 -10.59
CA GLY A 29 -22.44 -25.72 -10.56
C GLY A 29 -21.38 -26.69 -11.08
N GLN A 30 -20.69 -26.31 -12.17
CA GLN A 30 -19.58 -27.10 -12.71
C GLN A 30 -18.38 -27.14 -11.78
N LEU A 31 -18.05 -26.02 -11.14
CA LEU A 31 -16.96 -25.95 -10.16
C LEU A 31 -17.26 -26.77 -8.91
N LYS A 32 -18.51 -26.72 -8.40
CA LYS A 32 -18.93 -27.55 -7.27
C LYS A 32 -18.90 -29.04 -7.59
N ALA A 33 -19.23 -29.44 -8.82
CA ALA A 33 -19.21 -30.82 -9.28
C ALA A 33 -17.85 -31.30 -9.78
N ALA A 34 -16.82 -30.47 -9.71
CA ALA A 34 -15.47 -30.83 -10.16
C ALA A 34 -14.93 -32.01 -9.34
N PRO A 35 -14.23 -32.99 -9.99
CA PRO A 35 -13.61 -34.12 -9.30
C PRO A 35 -12.65 -33.67 -8.18
N GLU A 36 -12.62 -34.40 -7.07
CA GLU A 36 -11.79 -34.08 -5.91
C GLU A 36 -10.29 -34.00 -6.24
N ASN A 37 -9.81 -34.75 -7.21
CA ASN A 37 -8.42 -34.71 -7.68
C ASN A 37 -8.17 -33.66 -8.77
N SER A 38 -9.17 -32.84 -9.13
CA SER A 38 -8.97 -31.73 -10.08
C SER A 38 -8.08 -30.64 -9.48
N TYR A 39 -7.33 -29.93 -10.32
CA TYR A 39 -6.53 -28.78 -9.88
C TYR A 39 -7.35 -27.73 -9.13
N PHE A 40 -8.59 -27.51 -9.55
CA PHE A 40 -9.51 -26.61 -8.88
C PHE A 40 -9.76 -27.03 -7.42
N LYS A 41 -10.16 -28.30 -7.20
CA LYS A 41 -10.44 -28.79 -5.86
C LYS A 41 -9.20 -28.86 -4.95
N VAL A 42 -8.06 -29.22 -5.52
CA VAL A 42 -6.78 -29.22 -4.79
C VAL A 42 -6.42 -27.79 -4.38
N CYS A 43 -6.49 -26.81 -5.29
CA CYS A 43 -6.21 -25.41 -4.96
C CYS A 43 -7.24 -24.84 -3.99
N GLU A 44 -8.53 -25.15 -4.13
CA GLU A 44 -9.59 -24.73 -3.22
C GLU A 44 -9.33 -25.24 -1.79
N THR A 45 -8.98 -26.52 -1.67
CA THR A 45 -8.69 -27.13 -0.36
C THR A 45 -7.47 -26.51 0.31
N ARG A 46 -6.40 -26.30 -0.44
CA ARG A 46 -5.18 -25.64 0.06
C ARG A 46 -5.43 -24.19 0.45
N TYR A 47 -6.17 -23.44 -0.36
CA TYR A 47 -6.56 -22.09 -0.04
C TYR A 47 -7.40 -22.00 1.25
N LYS A 48 -8.38 -22.89 1.42
CA LYS A 48 -9.17 -22.97 2.69
C LYS A 48 -8.29 -23.32 3.88
N ALA A 49 -7.32 -24.23 3.70
CA ALA A 49 -6.37 -24.57 4.75
C ALA A 49 -5.46 -23.38 5.10
N TYR A 50 -4.96 -22.64 4.09
CA TYR A 50 -4.21 -21.40 4.28
C TYR A 50 -4.99 -20.36 5.09
N ILE A 51 -6.24 -20.09 4.70
CA ILE A 51 -7.09 -19.17 5.47
C ILE A 51 -7.20 -19.61 6.93
N LYS A 52 -7.55 -20.88 7.16
CA LYS A 52 -7.80 -21.40 8.51
C LYS A 52 -6.54 -21.51 9.39
N GLN A 53 -5.41 -21.86 8.79
CA GLN A 53 -4.17 -22.13 9.54
C GLN A 53 -3.27 -20.91 9.71
N LEU A 54 -3.35 -19.96 8.79
CA LEU A 54 -2.48 -18.78 8.75
C LEU A 54 -3.24 -17.47 8.91
N VAL A 55 -4.24 -17.23 8.06
CA VAL A 55 -4.92 -15.92 8.01
C VAL A 55 -5.78 -15.70 9.27
N GLU A 56 -6.66 -16.64 9.61
CA GLU A 56 -7.55 -16.50 10.78
C GLU A 56 -6.77 -16.37 12.11
N PRO A 57 -5.74 -17.20 12.40
CA PRO A 57 -4.93 -17.02 13.60
C PRO A 57 -4.17 -15.70 13.61
N PHE A 58 -3.57 -15.31 12.48
CA PHE A 58 -2.88 -14.03 12.35
C PHE A 58 -3.83 -12.87 12.64
N TYR A 59 -5.01 -12.88 12.02
CA TYR A 59 -6.02 -11.86 12.22
C TYR A 59 -6.46 -11.79 13.70
N ARG A 60 -6.85 -12.94 14.27
CA ARG A 60 -7.33 -13.01 15.64
C ARG A 60 -6.28 -12.62 16.69
N ASP A 61 -5.03 -13.07 16.51
CA ASP A 61 -4.02 -12.99 17.56
C ASP A 61 -3.19 -11.69 17.47
N PHE A 62 -3.17 -11.04 16.30
CA PHE A 62 -2.37 -9.83 16.05
C PHE A 62 -3.21 -8.67 15.50
N PHE A 63 -3.90 -8.88 14.39
CA PHE A 63 -4.52 -7.79 13.65
C PHE A 63 -5.74 -7.20 14.38
N SER A 64 -6.55 -8.05 15.02
CA SER A 64 -7.74 -7.59 15.76
C SER A 64 -7.42 -6.75 17.00
N GLY A 65 -6.16 -6.77 17.47
CA GLY A 65 -5.68 -5.97 18.60
C GLY A 65 -5.06 -4.63 18.21
N ILE A 66 -5.04 -4.30 16.90
CA ILE A 66 -4.47 -3.03 16.41
C ILE A 66 -5.52 -1.94 16.59
N ASP A 67 -5.14 -0.86 17.27
CA ASP A 67 -5.97 0.34 17.45
C ASP A 67 -5.57 1.50 16.52
N ARG A 68 -4.41 1.40 15.86
CA ARG A 68 -3.86 2.40 14.93
C ARG A 68 -3.24 1.74 13.72
N GLN A 69 -3.45 2.32 12.56
CA GLN A 69 -3.01 1.72 11.29
C GLN A 69 -2.36 2.77 10.39
N ILE A 70 -1.28 2.36 9.70
CA ILE A 70 -0.70 3.10 8.59
C ILE A 70 -0.92 2.29 7.32
N VAL A 71 -1.50 2.93 6.31
CA VAL A 71 -1.64 2.40 4.96
C VAL A 71 -0.62 3.09 4.06
N LEU A 72 0.44 2.38 3.68
CA LEU A 72 1.47 2.90 2.79
C LEU A 72 1.04 2.74 1.34
N VAL A 73 1.05 3.84 0.59
CA VAL A 73 0.59 3.87 -0.81
C VAL A 73 1.68 4.43 -1.71
N ASP A 74 2.14 3.62 -2.66
CA ASP A 74 3.12 4.05 -3.67
C ASP A 74 2.39 4.72 -4.85
N VAL A 75 1.94 5.94 -4.62
CA VAL A 75 1.17 6.74 -5.59
C VAL A 75 1.99 7.06 -6.83
N LEU A 76 3.29 7.33 -6.67
CA LEU A 76 4.16 7.71 -7.77
C LEU A 76 4.37 6.54 -8.75
N THR A 77 4.59 5.34 -8.25
CA THR A 77 4.67 4.14 -9.11
C THR A 77 3.33 3.86 -9.80
N ALA A 78 2.21 4.06 -9.11
CA ALA A 78 0.89 3.90 -9.72
C ALA A 78 0.64 4.92 -10.84
N LEU A 79 1.01 6.18 -10.59
CA LEU A 79 0.92 7.25 -11.56
C LEU A 79 1.73 6.94 -12.83
N ASN A 80 2.97 6.45 -12.65
CA ASN A 80 3.85 6.06 -13.74
C ASN A 80 3.36 4.81 -14.51
N SER A 81 2.67 3.91 -13.82
CA SER A 81 2.12 2.68 -14.43
C SER A 81 0.84 2.92 -15.24
N GLY A 82 0.21 4.07 -15.07
CA GLY A 82 -0.92 4.53 -15.88
C GLY A 82 -2.30 4.34 -15.25
N PRO A 83 -3.37 4.76 -15.96
CA PRO A 83 -4.71 4.89 -15.40
C PRO A 83 -5.33 3.59 -14.90
N LEU A 84 -5.06 2.47 -15.56
CA LEU A 84 -5.57 1.16 -15.12
C LEU A 84 -5.00 0.75 -13.76
N TYR A 85 -3.72 1.00 -13.55
CA TYR A 85 -3.08 0.70 -12.28
C TYR A 85 -3.58 1.60 -11.14
N LEU A 86 -3.84 2.89 -11.44
CA LEU A 86 -4.45 3.82 -10.49
C LEU A 86 -5.88 3.39 -10.12
N ASP A 87 -6.65 2.87 -11.07
CA ASP A 87 -8.01 2.38 -10.82
C ASP A 87 -8.02 1.09 -9.99
N ASP A 88 -7.12 0.15 -10.30
CA ASP A 88 -6.91 -1.06 -9.49
C ASP A 88 -6.47 -0.71 -8.06
N MET A 89 -5.56 0.26 -7.91
CA MET A 89 -5.12 0.75 -6.61
C MET A 89 -6.27 1.38 -5.82
N ARG A 90 -7.07 2.22 -6.46
CA ARG A 90 -8.26 2.84 -5.84
C ARG A 90 -9.24 1.78 -5.33
N GLN A 91 -9.49 0.74 -6.14
CA GLN A 91 -10.36 -0.37 -5.75
C GLN A 91 -9.77 -1.16 -4.58
N ALA A 92 -8.46 -1.44 -4.60
CA ALA A 92 -7.79 -2.12 -3.49
C ALA A 92 -7.86 -1.30 -2.20
N LEU A 93 -7.66 0.02 -2.28
CA LEU A 93 -7.75 0.93 -1.13
C LEU A 93 -9.18 1.04 -0.59
N SER A 94 -10.19 1.05 -1.46
CA SER A 94 -11.60 0.98 -1.05
C SER A 94 -11.90 -0.31 -0.26
N ASN A 95 -11.37 -1.46 -0.69
CA ASN A 95 -11.57 -2.72 0.01
C ASN A 95 -10.87 -2.76 1.39
N ILE A 96 -9.82 -1.96 1.62
CA ILE A 96 -9.16 -1.85 2.92
C ILE A 96 -10.11 -1.29 3.97
N SER A 97 -11.04 -0.41 3.59
CA SER A 97 -12.02 0.18 4.51
C SER A 97 -12.90 -0.88 5.19
N ASP A 98 -13.13 -2.02 4.55
CA ASP A 98 -13.85 -3.13 5.15
C ASP A 98 -13.11 -3.66 6.40
N SER A 99 -11.79 -3.47 6.47
CA SER A 99 -10.98 -3.86 7.63
C SER A 99 -11.18 -2.96 8.86
N PHE A 100 -11.71 -1.74 8.69
CA PHE A 100 -11.95 -0.80 9.78
C PHE A 100 -13.17 -1.19 10.61
N SER A 101 -14.12 -1.91 10.01
CA SER A 101 -15.38 -2.35 10.62
C SER A 101 -15.35 -3.79 11.15
N TYR A 102 -14.21 -4.50 11.07
CA TYR A 102 -14.08 -5.86 11.56
C TYR A 102 -14.26 -5.94 13.09
N GLY A 103 -15.36 -6.48 13.50
CA GLY A 103 -15.80 -6.64 14.89
C GLY A 103 -17.31 -6.44 15.04
N SER A 104 -18.01 -5.96 14.01
CA SER A 104 -19.40 -5.50 14.10
C SER A 104 -20.47 -6.57 13.80
N GLN A 105 -20.12 -7.83 13.57
CA GLN A 105 -21.11 -8.85 13.21
C GLN A 105 -22.04 -9.31 14.34
N ASN A 106 -21.73 -8.98 15.61
CA ASN A 106 -22.64 -9.24 16.73
C ASN A 106 -22.78 -7.98 17.60
N ARG A 107 -23.99 -7.50 17.81
CA ARG A 107 -24.30 -6.29 18.63
C ARG A 107 -23.73 -6.32 20.05
N ILE A 108 -23.35 -7.48 20.56
CA ILE A 108 -22.73 -7.66 21.89
C ILE A 108 -21.21 -7.58 21.81
N SER A 109 -20.58 -8.03 20.72
CA SER A 109 -19.13 -7.95 20.52
C SER A 109 -18.65 -6.53 20.21
N GLN A 110 -19.53 -5.66 19.69
CA GLN A 110 -19.22 -4.24 19.43
C GLN A 110 -18.77 -3.47 20.70
N LEU A 111 -19.16 -3.93 21.88
CA LEU A 111 -18.78 -3.31 23.15
C LEU A 111 -17.39 -3.72 23.65
N PHE A 112 -16.78 -4.74 23.05
CA PHE A 112 -15.54 -5.37 23.56
C PHE A 112 -14.46 -5.59 22.48
N THR A 113 -14.72 -5.30 21.21
CA THR A 113 -13.71 -5.41 20.15
C THR A 113 -12.92 -4.12 20.04
N PRO A 114 -11.59 -4.18 20.05
CA PRO A 114 -10.76 -3.01 19.78
C PRO A 114 -11.12 -2.49 18.38
N LYS A 115 -11.50 -1.22 18.31
CA LYS A 115 -11.78 -0.51 17.09
C LYS A 115 -10.53 0.26 16.70
N ILE A 116 -10.19 0.26 15.43
CA ILE A 116 -9.17 1.19 14.92
C ILE A 116 -9.63 2.61 15.24
N ASP A 117 -8.82 3.34 15.99
CA ASP A 117 -9.09 4.73 16.41
C ASP A 117 -8.54 5.73 15.38
N LYS A 118 -7.40 5.36 14.79
CA LYS A 118 -6.72 6.20 13.80
C LYS A 118 -6.21 5.39 12.61
N VAL A 119 -6.31 5.98 11.42
CA VAL A 119 -5.67 5.49 10.21
C VAL A 119 -4.90 6.63 9.53
N VAL A 120 -3.68 6.34 9.11
CA VAL A 120 -2.88 7.27 8.30
C VAL A 120 -2.70 6.66 6.91
N PHE A 121 -3.20 7.35 5.90
CA PHE A 121 -2.86 7.05 4.51
C PHE A 121 -1.60 7.82 4.15
N ALA A 122 -0.52 7.12 3.85
CA ALA A 122 0.78 7.72 3.63
C ALA A 122 1.25 7.49 2.19
N ALA A 123 1.30 8.56 1.38
CA ALA A 123 1.98 8.51 0.08
C ALA A 123 3.48 8.37 0.31
N THR A 124 4.04 7.24 -0.11
CA THR A 124 5.47 6.95 0.07
C THR A 124 6.34 7.61 -1.00
N LYS A 125 7.65 7.58 -0.81
CA LYS A 125 8.65 8.09 -1.76
C LYS A 125 8.55 9.59 -2.01
N ALA A 126 8.13 10.38 -1.02
CA ALA A 126 8.07 11.83 -1.12
C ALA A 126 9.44 12.48 -1.40
N ASP A 127 10.53 11.77 -1.16
CA ASP A 127 11.89 12.16 -1.53
C ASP A 127 12.18 12.11 -3.04
N GLN A 128 11.30 11.50 -3.84
CA GLN A 128 11.44 11.42 -5.29
C GLN A 128 10.79 12.59 -6.04
N ILE A 129 10.23 13.54 -5.31
CA ILE A 129 9.65 14.77 -5.85
C ILE A 129 10.11 15.99 -5.04
N VAL A 130 10.08 17.17 -5.65
CA VAL A 130 10.42 18.42 -4.95
C VAL A 130 9.37 18.75 -3.89
N ALA A 131 9.78 19.45 -2.82
CA ALA A 131 8.92 19.74 -1.67
C ALA A 131 7.67 20.56 -2.02
N THR A 132 7.74 21.40 -3.06
CA THR A 132 6.60 22.16 -3.58
C THR A 132 5.48 21.27 -4.10
N ASP A 133 5.78 20.04 -4.54
CA ASP A 133 4.82 19.09 -5.07
C ASP A 133 4.32 18.08 -4.03
N HIS A 134 4.82 18.12 -2.78
CA HIS A 134 4.31 17.25 -1.73
C HIS A 134 2.82 17.44 -1.46
N LEU A 135 2.31 18.68 -1.58
CA LEU A 135 0.88 18.94 -1.43
C LEU A 135 0.08 18.32 -2.58
N SER A 136 0.58 18.41 -3.81
CA SER A 136 -0.05 17.77 -4.97
C SER A 136 -0.12 16.25 -4.80
N LEU A 137 0.94 15.63 -4.27
CA LEU A 137 0.98 14.20 -3.97
C LEU A 137 -0.06 13.81 -2.90
N VAL A 138 -0.22 14.63 -1.86
CA VAL A 138 -1.26 14.42 -0.82
C VAL A 138 -2.66 14.54 -1.43
N GLN A 139 -2.90 15.52 -2.30
CA GLN A 139 -4.19 15.71 -2.98
C GLN A 139 -4.51 14.54 -3.93
N LEU A 140 -3.51 14.04 -4.65
CA LEU A 140 -3.68 12.86 -5.50
C LEU A 140 -4.00 11.61 -4.68
N LEU A 141 -3.29 11.39 -3.56
CA LEU A 141 -3.61 10.30 -2.63
C LEU A 141 -5.03 10.47 -2.06
N SER A 142 -5.43 11.69 -1.67
CA SER A 142 -6.81 11.97 -1.22
C SER A 142 -7.85 11.49 -2.22
N SER A 143 -7.64 11.73 -3.52
CA SER A 143 -8.54 11.27 -4.57
C SER A 143 -8.58 9.75 -4.72
N LEU A 144 -7.47 9.08 -4.42
CA LEU A 144 -7.39 7.61 -4.46
C LEU A 144 -8.08 6.95 -3.27
N VAL A 145 -8.00 7.54 -2.09
CA VAL A 145 -8.53 6.98 -0.85
C VAL A 145 -9.88 7.57 -0.44
N GLU A 146 -10.51 8.42 -1.26
CA GLU A 146 -11.74 9.16 -0.94
C GLU A 146 -12.79 8.26 -0.30
N GLN A 147 -13.13 7.14 -0.93
CA GLN A 147 -14.12 6.19 -0.40
C GLN A 147 -13.67 5.55 0.92
N ALA A 148 -12.41 5.16 1.03
CA ALA A 148 -11.87 4.58 2.26
C ALA A 148 -11.82 5.61 3.39
N TYR A 149 -11.51 6.86 3.06
CA TYR A 149 -11.50 7.98 3.99
C TYR A 149 -12.90 8.27 4.55
N GLU A 150 -13.91 8.42 3.68
CA GLU A 150 -15.30 8.64 4.07
C GLU A 150 -15.85 7.48 4.92
N THR A 151 -15.53 6.23 4.55
CA THR A 151 -15.94 5.06 5.32
C THR A 151 -15.30 5.07 6.70
N ALA A 152 -14.00 5.41 6.81
CA ALA A 152 -13.32 5.53 8.09
C ALA A 152 -13.97 6.60 8.98
N GLU A 153 -14.25 7.79 8.45
CA GLU A 153 -14.95 8.85 9.20
C GLU A 153 -16.35 8.41 9.66
N PHE A 154 -17.12 7.78 8.78
CA PHE A 154 -18.44 7.26 9.11
C PHE A 154 -18.40 6.23 10.25
N GLU A 155 -17.40 5.36 10.25
CA GLU A 155 -17.14 4.39 11.32
C GLU A 155 -16.57 5.05 12.59
N GLY A 156 -16.29 6.35 12.57
CA GLY A 156 -15.72 7.13 13.68
C GLY A 156 -14.22 6.88 13.90
N VAL A 157 -13.53 6.37 12.90
CA VAL A 157 -12.06 6.35 12.80
C VAL A 157 -11.60 7.74 12.39
N ARG A 158 -10.41 8.17 12.83
CA ARG A 158 -9.82 9.46 12.45
C ARG A 158 -8.78 9.26 11.36
N PRO A 159 -9.15 9.43 10.07
CA PRO A 159 -8.20 9.30 8.98
C PRO A 159 -7.35 10.56 8.83
N GLU A 160 -6.08 10.37 8.50
CA GLU A 160 -5.16 11.43 8.12
C GLU A 160 -4.41 11.04 6.84
N ILE A 161 -3.98 12.05 6.06
CA ILE A 161 -3.27 11.84 4.79
C ILE A 161 -1.97 12.62 4.81
N LEU A 162 -0.85 11.94 4.53
CA LEU A 162 0.49 12.52 4.52
C LEU A 162 1.32 12.03 3.35
N ALA A 163 2.29 12.85 2.91
CA ALA A 163 3.38 12.42 2.03
C ALA A 163 4.63 12.17 2.88
N VAL A 164 5.25 11.00 2.73
CA VAL A 164 6.34 10.55 3.59
C VAL A 164 7.48 9.90 2.80
N ALA A 165 8.68 9.92 3.35
CA ALA A 165 9.78 9.05 2.94
C ALA A 165 10.48 8.48 4.16
N GLY A 166 10.60 7.16 4.25
CA GLY A 166 11.29 6.48 5.34
C GLY A 166 12.79 6.76 5.35
N VAL A 167 13.35 6.91 4.16
CA VAL A 167 14.73 7.35 3.92
C VAL A 167 14.68 8.44 2.87
N ARG A 168 15.34 9.55 3.12
CA ARG A 168 15.51 10.63 2.14
C ARG A 168 16.76 10.35 1.32
N SER A 169 16.57 9.89 0.09
CA SER A 169 17.64 9.48 -0.82
C SER A 169 18.06 10.58 -1.81
N SER A 170 17.36 11.72 -1.80
CA SER A 170 17.64 12.86 -2.68
C SER A 170 17.68 14.18 -1.93
N ILE A 171 18.31 15.17 -2.53
CA ILE A 171 18.30 16.57 -2.10
C ILE A 171 17.77 17.46 -3.23
N GLU A 172 17.13 18.57 -2.85
CA GLU A 172 16.72 19.57 -3.83
C GLU A 172 17.92 20.42 -4.26
N VAL A 173 18.01 20.64 -5.57
CA VAL A 173 19.02 21.47 -6.20
C VAL A 173 18.36 22.45 -7.17
N ASP A 174 18.87 23.65 -7.24
CA ASP A 174 18.47 24.64 -8.24
C ASP A 174 19.53 24.65 -9.36
N HIS A 175 19.09 24.49 -10.59
CA HIS A 175 19.92 24.56 -11.78
C HIS A 175 19.23 25.42 -12.83
N ASP A 176 19.84 26.55 -13.15
CA ASP A 176 19.34 27.53 -14.14
C ASP A 176 17.91 28.04 -13.86
N GLY A 177 17.51 28.10 -12.58
CA GLY A 177 16.18 28.58 -12.15
C GLY A 177 15.09 27.50 -12.17
N GLU A 178 15.46 26.24 -12.42
CA GLU A 178 14.58 25.08 -12.27
C GLU A 178 14.98 24.29 -11.02
N THR A 179 14.02 24.00 -10.15
CA THR A 179 14.25 23.16 -8.97
C THR A 179 14.12 21.70 -9.39
N GLY A 180 15.17 20.94 -9.15
CA GLY A 180 15.25 19.51 -9.40
C GLY A 180 15.70 18.74 -8.16
N LEU A 181 15.95 17.45 -8.34
CA LEU A 181 16.49 16.57 -7.33
C LEU A 181 17.85 16.04 -7.75
N SER A 182 18.76 15.89 -6.81
CA SER A 182 20.06 15.23 -6.99
C SER A 182 20.22 14.11 -5.96
N GLY A 183 20.93 13.06 -6.33
CA GLY A 183 21.26 11.93 -5.48
C GLY A 183 22.16 10.95 -6.22
N PHE A 184 22.45 9.82 -5.61
CA PHE A 184 23.31 8.80 -6.20
C PHE A 184 22.47 7.66 -6.79
N ASP A 185 22.81 7.22 -7.99
CA ASP A 185 22.22 6.02 -8.59
C ASP A 185 22.75 4.73 -7.94
N THR A 186 22.25 3.57 -8.39
CA THR A 186 22.68 2.26 -7.90
C THR A 186 24.12 1.91 -8.25
N ALA A 187 24.75 2.64 -9.19
CA ALA A 187 26.16 2.49 -9.55
C ALA A 187 27.07 3.47 -8.78
N GLY A 188 26.49 4.38 -7.99
CA GLY A 188 27.21 5.38 -7.20
C GLY A 188 27.51 6.67 -7.99
N ASN A 189 26.93 6.87 -9.16
CA ASN A 189 27.09 8.11 -9.90
C ASN A 189 26.14 9.18 -9.35
N ASP A 190 26.60 10.42 -9.29
CA ASP A 190 25.75 11.57 -9.01
C ASP A 190 24.81 11.81 -10.19
N ILE A 191 23.52 11.80 -9.93
CA ILE A 191 22.48 12.05 -10.95
C ILE A 191 21.54 13.16 -10.46
N GLY A 192 21.17 14.03 -11.38
CA GLY A 192 20.16 15.06 -11.16
C GLY A 192 19.00 14.85 -12.12
N TYR A 193 17.81 15.21 -11.69
CA TYR A 193 16.66 15.19 -12.58
C TYR A 193 15.57 16.18 -12.16
N VAL A 194 14.79 16.61 -13.15
CA VAL A 194 13.58 17.41 -12.96
C VAL A 194 12.38 16.53 -13.31
N HIS A 195 11.44 16.39 -12.38
CA HIS A 195 10.23 15.62 -12.63
C HIS A 195 9.10 16.50 -13.19
N PRO A 196 8.18 15.94 -13.98
CA PRO A 196 6.97 16.65 -14.38
C PRO A 196 6.11 17.01 -13.18
N PRO A 197 5.27 18.06 -13.26
CA PRO A 197 4.36 18.45 -12.18
C PRO A 197 3.46 17.30 -11.77
N ILE A 198 3.31 17.08 -10.47
CA ILE A 198 2.44 16.04 -9.92
C ILE A 198 0.97 16.49 -10.03
N PRO A 199 0.08 15.71 -10.65
CA PRO A 199 -1.33 16.07 -10.73
C PRO A 199 -2.00 16.01 -9.36
N THR A 200 -2.96 16.90 -9.11
CA THR A 200 -3.70 16.98 -7.83
C THR A 200 -4.92 16.07 -7.78
N PHE A 201 -5.29 15.44 -8.89
CA PHE A 201 -6.45 14.55 -9.01
C PHE A 201 -6.19 13.47 -10.05
N ILE A 202 -6.94 12.38 -9.95
CA ILE A 202 -6.91 11.30 -10.96
C ILE A 202 -7.69 11.78 -12.18
N PRO A 203 -7.07 11.88 -13.37
CA PRO A 203 -7.79 12.24 -14.58
C PRO A 203 -8.82 11.19 -14.94
N LYS A 204 -10.01 11.66 -15.25
CA LYS A 204 -11.15 10.81 -15.67
C LYS A 204 -10.98 10.19 -17.06
N ASN A 205 -10.00 10.63 -17.83
CA ASN A 205 -9.82 10.21 -19.21
C ASN A 205 -8.64 9.24 -19.31
N THR A 206 -8.92 7.98 -19.60
CA THR A 206 -7.96 6.87 -19.74
C THR A 206 -6.97 7.05 -20.91
N GLN A 207 -7.13 8.07 -21.77
CA GLN A 207 -6.27 8.32 -22.91
C GLN A 207 -5.01 9.14 -22.58
N HIS A 208 -4.91 9.71 -21.39
CA HIS A 208 -3.71 10.45 -20.98
C HIS A 208 -2.76 9.52 -20.24
N GLN A 209 -1.68 9.15 -20.90
CA GLN A 209 -0.47 8.72 -20.20
C GLN A 209 0.07 9.95 -19.48
N PHE A 210 0.10 9.91 -18.15
CA PHE A 210 0.54 11.04 -17.34
C PHE A 210 1.97 11.47 -17.68
N PHE A 211 2.84 10.51 -17.93
CA PHE A 211 4.24 10.72 -18.20
C PHE A 211 4.75 9.74 -19.26
N PRO A 212 4.41 9.91 -20.55
CA PRO A 212 4.90 9.01 -21.58
C PRO A 212 6.43 9.01 -21.62
N GLY A 213 7.03 7.85 -21.34
CA GLY A 213 8.48 7.68 -21.39
C GLY A 213 9.24 8.25 -20.19
N TRP A 214 8.56 8.65 -19.13
CA TRP A 214 9.20 9.08 -17.89
C TRP A 214 9.38 7.90 -16.93
N GLU A 215 10.60 7.69 -16.48
CA GLU A 215 10.93 6.72 -15.45
C GLU A 215 11.50 7.46 -14.24
N MET A 216 11.01 7.13 -13.05
CA MET A 216 11.57 7.65 -11.81
C MET A 216 13.00 7.13 -11.64
N PRO A 217 13.98 8.00 -11.37
CA PRO A 217 15.31 7.55 -11.03
C PRO A 217 15.28 6.73 -9.74
N LYS A 218 16.13 5.72 -9.68
CA LYS A 218 16.33 4.93 -8.46
C LYS A 218 17.52 5.50 -7.72
N PHE A 219 17.25 6.33 -6.72
CA PHE A 219 18.29 6.83 -5.83
C PHE A 219 18.70 5.76 -4.82
N ASN A 220 20.00 5.63 -4.58
CA ASN A 220 20.50 4.88 -3.46
C ASN A 220 20.23 5.61 -2.15
N PRO A 221 19.84 4.89 -1.08
CA PRO A 221 19.77 5.50 0.23
C PRO A 221 21.15 6.01 0.67
N PRO A 222 21.23 7.14 1.39
CA PRO A 222 22.49 7.64 1.91
C PRO A 222 23.06 6.64 2.93
N THR A 223 24.38 6.44 2.90
CA THR A 223 25.06 5.68 3.94
C THR A 223 25.13 6.56 5.19
N PRO A 224 24.62 6.11 6.35
CA PRO A 224 24.76 6.87 7.59
C PRO A 224 26.26 7.10 7.89
N PRO A 225 26.67 8.31 8.25
CA PRO A 225 28.07 8.59 8.57
C PRO A 225 28.54 7.86 9.84
N ASP A 226 27.65 7.53 10.75
CA ASP A 226 27.88 6.75 11.97
C ASP A 226 26.69 5.81 12.20
N GLU A 227 26.91 4.64 12.83
CA GLU A 227 25.88 3.68 13.21
C GLU A 227 24.80 4.26 14.14
N ASN A 228 25.13 5.33 14.86
CA ASN A 228 24.21 6.02 15.78
C ASN A 228 23.53 7.25 15.16
N GLU A 229 23.83 7.62 13.92
CA GLU A 229 23.24 8.78 13.28
C GLU A 229 21.93 8.41 12.60
N ALA A 230 20.90 9.22 12.86
CA ALA A 230 19.58 9.01 12.29
C ALA A 230 19.62 9.21 10.77
N VAL A 231 19.09 8.26 10.02
CA VAL A 231 18.91 8.39 8.58
C VAL A 231 17.89 9.50 8.31
N PRO A 232 18.17 10.45 7.41
CA PRO A 232 17.24 11.51 7.07
C PRO A 232 15.95 10.94 6.50
N HIS A 233 14.82 11.49 6.93
CA HIS A 233 13.47 11.06 6.52
C HIS A 233 12.59 12.27 6.19
N ILE A 234 11.41 12.01 5.60
CA ILE A 234 10.37 13.03 5.38
C ILE A 234 9.14 12.64 6.17
N ARG A 235 8.78 13.43 7.19
CA ARG A 235 7.55 13.34 8.02
C ARG A 235 7.28 12.00 8.73
N ILE A 236 8.26 11.12 8.91
CA ILE A 236 8.07 9.90 9.70
C ILE A 236 7.79 10.25 11.18
N ASP A 237 8.48 11.27 11.71
CA ASP A 237 8.21 11.79 13.05
C ASP A 237 6.76 12.31 13.22
N SER A 238 6.19 12.91 12.16
CA SER A 238 4.79 13.37 12.16
C SER A 238 3.84 12.18 12.21
N VAL A 239 4.09 11.13 11.40
CA VAL A 239 3.30 9.90 11.44
C VAL A 239 3.32 9.27 12.83
N LEU A 240 4.51 9.16 13.45
CA LEU A 240 4.64 8.58 14.79
C LEU A 240 3.97 9.41 15.90
N LYS A 241 3.84 10.73 15.72
CA LYS A 241 3.10 11.59 16.65
C LYS A 241 1.58 11.47 16.50
N ILE A 242 1.11 11.20 15.28
CA ILE A 242 -0.31 11.00 15.00
C ILE A 242 -0.77 9.66 15.57
N LEU A 243 0.04 8.64 15.45
CA LEU A 243 -0.16 7.31 16.02
C LEU A 243 0.17 7.27 17.50
#